data_2144123d2c6c48e139ec8205a2b8bcb1
#
_entry.id   2144123d2c6c48e139ec8205a2b8bcb1
#
_cell.length_a   1.000
_cell.length_b   1.000
_cell.length_c   1.000
_cell.angle_alpha   90.00
_cell.angle_beta   90.00
_cell.angle_gamma   90.00
#
_symmetry.space_group_name_H-M   'P 1'
#
loop_
_entity.id
_entity.type
_entity.pdbx_description
1 polymer ?
#
loop_
_entity_poly.entity_id
_entity_poly.type
_entity_poly.pdbx_seq_one_letter_code
_entity_poly.pdbx_strand_id
1 'polypeptide(L)'
;LLADKMAIHAATTVYCLRNDIEYLYDGVVNYQSDLVEQKLVAMNKFKEFEASYNIQYESPIYNFGNRKEIKYALMDFGISNKSLEGVSIFGDSFSEPEDWMIEEYMDEKIHFCHEYINLMMNGTYGDLK
;
A
#
# COMPACT_ATOMS: atom_id res chain seq x y z
N LEU A 1 2.37 -5.76 9.41
CA LEU A 1 2.74 -4.78 8.39
C LEU A 1 1.85 -4.90 7.16
N LEU A 2 1.59 -6.11 6.68
CA LEU A 2 0.70 -6.30 5.52
C LEU A 2 -0.73 -5.86 5.84
N ALA A 3 -1.22 -6.17 7.02
CA ALA A 3 -2.54 -5.71 7.45
C ALA A 3 -2.62 -4.19 7.51
N ASP A 4 -1.56 -3.54 7.98
CA ASP A 4 -1.49 -2.08 8.02
C ASP A 4 -1.56 -1.50 6.61
N LYS A 5 -0.82 -2.08 5.68
CA LYS A 5 -0.84 -1.64 4.28
C LYS A 5 -2.22 -1.84 3.65
N MET A 6 -2.89 -2.94 3.95
CA MET A 6 -4.27 -3.18 3.48
C MET A 6 -5.24 -2.15 4.04
N ALA A 7 -5.11 -1.80 5.32
CA ALA A 7 -5.94 -0.77 5.94
C ALA A 7 -5.69 0.61 5.30
N ILE A 8 -4.43 0.92 5.02
CA ILE A 8 -4.06 2.17 4.32
C ILE A 8 -4.70 2.21 2.94
N HIS A 9 -4.64 1.12 2.18
CA HIS A 9 -5.29 1.06 0.87
C HIS A 9 -6.80 1.26 0.98
N ALA A 10 -7.46 0.62 1.94
CA ALA A 10 -8.90 0.78 2.13
C ALA A 10 -9.26 2.25 2.41
N ALA A 11 -8.56 2.88 3.34
CA ALA A 11 -8.81 4.27 3.69
C ALA A 11 -8.50 5.21 2.52
N THR A 12 -7.41 4.98 1.81
CA THR A 12 -7.02 5.79 0.66
C THR A 12 -8.02 5.64 -0.48
N THR A 13 -8.54 4.45 -0.70
CA THR A 13 -9.59 4.20 -1.70
C THR A 13 -10.83 5.03 -1.41
N VAL A 14 -11.28 5.08 -0.16
CA VAL A 14 -12.41 5.93 0.22
C VAL A 14 -12.13 7.39 -0.11
N TYR A 15 -10.93 7.87 0.22
CA TYR A 15 -10.53 9.25 -0.09
C TYR A 15 -10.55 9.50 -1.60
N CYS A 16 -9.99 8.59 -2.39
CA CYS A 16 -9.96 8.72 -3.84
C CYS A 16 -11.37 8.75 -4.43
N LEU A 17 -12.25 7.87 -3.97
CA LEU A 17 -13.63 7.82 -4.45
C LEU A 17 -14.41 9.08 -4.10
N ARG A 18 -14.21 9.63 -2.91
CA ARG A 18 -14.87 10.85 -2.47
C ARG A 18 -14.40 12.10 -3.20
N ASN A 19 -13.20 12.06 -3.76
CA ASN A 19 -12.56 13.19 -4.42
C ASN A 19 -12.35 12.99 -5.92
N ASP A 20 -12.94 11.94 -6.51
CA ASP A 20 -12.83 11.62 -7.92
C ASP A 20 -11.38 11.49 -8.40
N ILE A 21 -10.54 10.86 -7.58
CA ILE A 21 -9.14 10.60 -7.90
C ILE A 21 -9.02 9.24 -8.56
N GLU A 22 -8.38 9.17 -9.73
CA GLU A 22 -8.24 7.96 -10.54
C GLU A 22 -6.84 7.35 -10.47
N TYR A 23 -5.87 8.06 -9.93
CA TYR A 23 -4.48 7.63 -9.90
C TYR A 23 -3.95 7.64 -8.47
N LEU A 24 -3.29 6.55 -8.10
CA LEU A 24 -2.69 6.39 -6.78
C LEU A 24 -1.26 5.88 -6.95
N TYR A 25 -0.31 6.57 -6.35
CA TYR A 25 1.10 6.20 -6.42
C TYR A 25 1.68 6.04 -5.02
N ASP A 26 2.65 5.13 -4.90
CA ASP A 26 3.40 4.98 -3.66
C ASP A 26 4.90 4.91 -3.91
N GLY A 27 5.65 4.80 -2.82
CA GLY A 27 7.11 4.76 -2.85
C GLY A 27 7.70 3.37 -2.66
N VAL A 28 7.00 2.32 -3.04
CA VAL A 28 7.51 0.96 -2.93
C VAL A 28 8.73 0.76 -3.83
N VAL A 29 9.75 0.12 -3.28
CA VAL A 29 11.03 -0.13 -3.97
C VAL A 29 11.40 -1.61 -3.88
N ASN A 30 12.11 -2.11 -4.90
CA ASN A 30 12.45 -3.53 -4.98
C ASN A 30 13.53 -3.98 -4.00
N TYR A 31 14.40 -3.06 -3.58
CA TYR A 31 15.44 -3.41 -2.61
C TYR A 31 14.90 -3.61 -1.19
N GLN A 32 13.62 -3.32 -0.95
CA GLN A 32 12.92 -3.58 0.30
C GLN A 32 11.93 -4.74 0.17
N SER A 33 12.12 -5.61 -0.81
CA SER A 33 11.21 -6.72 -1.06
C SER A 33 11.26 -7.83 0.01
N ASP A 34 12.16 -7.73 0.97
CA ASP A 34 12.13 -8.54 2.18
C ASP A 34 10.97 -8.15 3.11
N LEU A 35 10.44 -6.94 2.97
CA LEU A 35 9.22 -6.53 3.65
C LEU A 35 8.00 -7.09 2.89
N VAL A 36 7.14 -7.80 3.60
CA VAL A 36 6.00 -8.52 3.01
C VAL A 36 5.14 -7.61 2.16
N GLU A 37 4.83 -6.41 2.66
CA GLU A 37 3.97 -5.44 1.98
C GLU A 37 4.60 -4.83 0.72
N GLN A 38 5.91 -5.02 0.53
CA GLN A 38 6.62 -4.53 -0.64
C GLN A 38 7.03 -5.62 -1.61
N LYS A 39 6.60 -6.86 -1.37
CA LYS A 39 6.81 -7.95 -2.32
C LYS A 39 5.93 -7.76 -3.56
N LEU A 40 6.43 -8.24 -4.69
CA LEU A 40 5.72 -8.10 -5.97
C LEU A 40 4.33 -8.72 -5.94
N VAL A 41 4.16 -9.86 -5.27
CA VAL A 41 2.86 -10.52 -5.14
C VAL A 41 1.86 -9.61 -4.40
N ALA A 42 2.28 -8.95 -3.33
CA ALA A 42 1.44 -8.01 -2.60
C ALA A 42 1.08 -6.80 -3.45
N MET A 43 2.07 -6.22 -4.16
CA MET A 43 1.84 -5.10 -5.06
C MET A 43 0.80 -5.43 -6.12
N ASN A 44 0.90 -6.61 -6.73
CA ASN A 44 -0.04 -7.04 -7.76
C ASN A 44 -1.45 -7.20 -7.19
N LYS A 45 -1.58 -7.71 -5.98
CA LYS A 45 -2.87 -7.81 -5.30
C LYS A 45 -3.46 -6.44 -5.00
N PHE A 46 -2.64 -5.48 -4.59
CA PHE A 46 -3.10 -4.10 -4.40
C PHE A 46 -3.52 -3.45 -5.71
N LYS A 47 -2.82 -3.73 -6.81
CA LYS A 47 -3.23 -3.23 -8.13
C LYS A 47 -4.61 -3.77 -8.53
N GLU A 48 -4.85 -5.06 -8.32
CA GLU A 48 -6.16 -5.67 -8.57
C GLU A 48 -7.24 -5.05 -7.69
N PHE A 49 -6.95 -4.86 -6.42
CA PHE A 49 -7.87 -4.26 -5.45
C PHE A 49 -8.28 -2.85 -5.88
N GLU A 50 -7.30 -2.00 -6.19
CA GLU A 50 -7.56 -0.62 -6.59
C GLU A 50 -8.27 -0.56 -7.95
N ALA A 51 -7.91 -1.46 -8.89
CA ALA A 51 -8.55 -1.52 -10.20
C ALA A 51 -10.04 -1.86 -10.09
N SER A 52 -10.45 -2.61 -9.07
CA SER A 52 -11.86 -2.91 -8.84
C SER A 52 -12.68 -1.65 -8.50
N TYR A 53 -12.02 -0.56 -8.15
CA TYR A 53 -12.63 0.75 -7.91
C TYR A 53 -12.28 1.76 -9.00
N ASN A 54 -11.76 1.30 -10.14
CA ASN A 54 -11.32 2.13 -11.26
C ASN A 54 -10.20 3.11 -10.88
N ILE A 55 -9.36 2.71 -9.93
CA ILE A 55 -8.18 3.46 -9.51
C ILE A 55 -6.95 2.76 -10.05
N GLN A 56 -6.12 3.50 -10.78
CA GLN A 56 -4.86 2.99 -11.29
C GLN A 56 -3.79 3.17 -10.23
N TYR A 57 -3.33 2.06 -9.65
CA TYR A 57 -2.29 2.05 -8.63
C TYR A 57 -0.95 1.66 -9.26
N GLU A 58 0.08 2.47 -9.02
CA GLU A 58 1.42 2.25 -9.53
C GLU A 58 2.47 2.57 -8.47
N SER A 59 3.61 1.92 -8.59
CA SER A 59 4.78 2.18 -7.76
C SER A 59 5.93 2.63 -8.68
N PRO A 60 5.98 3.92 -9.02
CA PRO A 60 6.82 4.41 -10.12
C PRO A 60 8.32 4.28 -9.86
N ILE A 61 8.75 4.19 -8.61
CA ILE A 61 10.17 4.05 -8.27
C ILE A 61 10.58 2.61 -7.94
N TYR A 62 9.72 1.63 -8.20
CA TYR A 62 10.00 0.24 -7.83
C TYR A 62 11.34 -0.24 -8.39
N ASN A 63 11.66 0.09 -9.62
CA ASN A 63 12.90 -0.29 -10.30
C ASN A 63 13.89 0.87 -10.43
N PHE A 64 13.75 1.93 -9.65
CA PHE A 64 14.57 3.13 -9.79
C PHE A 64 16.06 2.88 -9.50
N GLY A 65 16.37 1.95 -8.62
CA GLY A 65 17.74 1.64 -8.27
C GLY A 65 17.85 1.24 -6.81
N ASN A 66 19.01 1.50 -6.22
CA ASN A 66 19.24 1.19 -4.82
C ASN A 66 18.93 2.39 -3.91
N ARG A 67 18.96 2.16 -2.60
CA ARG A 67 18.69 3.19 -1.60
C ARG A 67 19.55 4.44 -1.75
N LYS A 68 20.82 4.24 -2.10
CA LYS A 68 21.77 5.34 -2.26
C LYS A 68 21.41 6.23 -3.44
N GLU A 69 21.02 5.64 -4.56
CA GLU A 69 20.60 6.38 -5.76
C GLU A 69 19.35 7.21 -5.49
N ILE A 70 18.39 6.66 -4.73
CA ILE A 70 17.17 7.39 -4.36
C ILE A 70 17.51 8.57 -3.46
N LYS A 71 18.41 8.38 -2.49
CA LYS A 71 18.84 9.48 -1.62
C LYS A 71 19.48 10.60 -2.41
N TYR A 72 20.34 10.28 -3.36
CA TYR A 72 20.97 11.29 -4.22
C TYR A 72 19.93 12.01 -5.09
N ALA A 73 18.98 11.30 -5.63
CA ALA A 73 17.91 11.91 -6.43
C ALA A 73 17.09 12.89 -5.59
N LEU A 74 16.75 12.53 -4.36
CA LEU A 74 16.04 13.42 -3.44
C LEU A 74 16.84 14.69 -3.13
N MET A 75 18.15 14.54 -2.92
CA MET A 75 19.03 15.67 -2.68
C MET A 75 19.09 16.62 -3.88
N ASP A 76 19.14 16.06 -5.09
CA ASP A 76 19.14 16.85 -6.34
C ASP A 76 17.86 17.67 -6.51
N PHE A 77 16.74 17.17 -5.99
CA PHE A 77 15.46 17.89 -6.00
C PHE A 77 15.31 18.82 -4.77
N GLY A 78 16.29 18.88 -3.90
CA GLY A 78 16.21 19.69 -2.67
C GLY A 78 15.24 19.14 -1.64
N ILE A 79 14.92 17.86 -1.72
CA ILE A 79 13.99 17.19 -0.81
C ILE A 79 14.78 16.50 0.30
N SER A 80 14.28 16.52 1.53
CA SER A 80 14.89 15.81 2.65
C SER A 80 14.94 14.31 2.37
N ASN A 81 16.12 13.72 2.63
CA ASN A 81 16.29 12.26 2.52
C ASN A 81 16.16 11.54 3.88
N LYS A 82 15.65 12.24 4.89
CA LYS A 82 15.42 11.63 6.20
C LYS A 82 14.23 10.68 6.12
N SER A 83 14.41 9.48 6.65
CA SER A 83 13.34 8.50 6.70
C SER A 83 12.26 8.94 7.70
N LEU A 84 11.02 8.81 7.30
CA LEU A 84 9.85 8.97 8.17
C LEU A 84 9.46 7.64 8.82
N GLU A 85 10.18 6.58 8.51
CA GLU A 85 9.93 5.24 9.03
C GLU A 85 10.57 5.10 10.41
N GLY A 86 9.95 5.63 11.41
CA GLY A 86 10.43 5.45 12.77
C GLY A 86 9.49 4.66 13.65
N VAL A 87 8.44 4.12 13.06
CA VAL A 87 7.25 3.83 13.84
C VAL A 87 6.91 2.35 13.95
N SER A 88 7.51 1.47 13.16
CA SER A 88 7.14 0.06 13.13
C SER A 88 8.23 -0.84 13.70
N ILE A 89 8.67 -0.56 14.90
CA ILE A 89 9.66 -1.42 15.58
C ILE A 89 9.10 -2.78 15.96
N PHE A 90 7.78 -2.95 15.93
CA PHE A 90 7.12 -4.20 16.30
C PHE A 90 6.64 -5.00 15.09
N GLY A 91 6.91 -4.52 13.89
CA GLY A 91 6.46 -5.16 12.67
C GLY A 91 7.39 -6.24 12.13
N ASP A 92 8.34 -6.66 12.91
CA ASP A 92 9.33 -7.61 12.44
C ASP A 92 8.80 -9.02 12.45
N SER A 93 8.81 -9.62 11.29
CA SER A 93 8.45 -11.02 11.14
C SER A 93 9.74 -11.83 11.13
N PHE A 94 9.84 -12.78 12.02
CA PHE A 94 11.00 -13.68 12.10
C PHE A 94 11.04 -14.73 11.00
N SER A 95 10.02 -14.76 10.15
CA SER A 95 9.95 -15.68 9.02
C SER A 95 9.52 -14.93 7.79
N GLU A 96 10.14 -15.27 6.64
CA GLU A 96 9.67 -14.78 5.36
C GLU A 96 8.55 -15.66 4.85
N PRO A 97 7.31 -15.17 4.75
CA PRO A 97 6.23 -15.96 4.18
C PRO A 97 6.46 -16.19 2.69
N GLU A 98 6.06 -17.33 2.19
CA GLU A 98 6.07 -17.63 0.77
C GLU A 98 4.97 -16.83 0.05
N ASP A 99 5.14 -16.61 -1.25
CA ASP A 99 4.21 -15.81 -2.03
C ASP A 99 2.76 -16.32 -1.96
N TRP A 100 2.57 -17.65 -1.97
CA TRP A 100 1.23 -18.21 -1.88
C TRP A 100 0.55 -17.91 -0.54
N MET A 101 1.33 -17.82 0.53
CA MET A 101 0.81 -17.46 1.86
C MET A 101 0.35 -16.01 1.90
N ILE A 102 1.12 -15.12 1.27
CA ILE A 102 0.77 -13.71 1.14
C ILE A 102 -0.52 -13.56 0.35
N GLU A 103 -0.61 -14.24 -0.78
CA GLU A 103 -1.76 -14.20 -1.66
C GLU A 103 -3.01 -14.72 -0.95
N GLU A 104 -2.90 -15.85 -0.27
CA GLU A 104 -4.00 -16.43 0.51
C GLU A 104 -4.46 -15.50 1.62
N TYR A 105 -3.51 -14.93 2.35
CA TYR A 105 -3.81 -13.98 3.43
C TYR A 105 -4.57 -12.76 2.89
N MET A 106 -4.08 -12.17 1.80
CA MET A 106 -4.72 -11.00 1.21
C MET A 106 -6.11 -11.35 0.67
N ASP A 107 -6.25 -12.48 -0.01
CA ASP A 107 -7.55 -12.92 -0.53
C ASP A 107 -8.56 -13.13 0.60
N GLU A 108 -8.12 -13.65 1.72
CA GLU A 108 -8.98 -13.85 2.89
C GLU A 108 -9.40 -12.52 3.53
N LYS A 109 -8.49 -11.55 3.59
CA LYS A 109 -8.73 -10.29 4.28
C LYS A 109 -9.33 -9.19 3.40
N ILE A 110 -9.22 -9.33 2.09
CA ILE A 110 -9.64 -8.26 1.16
C ILE A 110 -11.13 -7.93 1.26
N HIS A 111 -11.95 -8.91 1.60
CA HIS A 111 -13.39 -8.68 1.72
C HIS A 111 -13.73 -7.70 2.86
N PHE A 112 -12.94 -7.68 3.91
CA PHE A 112 -13.09 -6.71 4.99
C PHE A 112 -12.82 -5.29 4.49
N CYS A 113 -11.84 -5.15 3.61
CA CYS A 113 -11.54 -3.86 2.98
C CYS A 113 -12.70 -3.39 2.12
N HIS A 114 -13.29 -4.31 1.33
CA HIS A 114 -14.45 -3.99 0.51
C HIS A 114 -15.67 -3.60 1.35
N GLU A 115 -15.91 -4.31 2.46
CA GLU A 115 -17.00 -3.97 3.38
C GLU A 115 -16.82 -2.58 3.98
N TYR A 116 -15.61 -2.26 4.42
CA TYR A 116 -15.29 -0.95 4.96
C TYR A 116 -15.56 0.16 3.94
N ILE A 117 -15.09 -0.03 2.71
CA ILE A 117 -15.28 0.95 1.64
C ILE A 117 -16.78 1.14 1.35
N ASN A 118 -17.52 0.04 1.26
CA ASN A 118 -18.95 0.11 1.01
C ASN A 118 -19.69 0.87 2.10
N LEU A 119 -19.38 0.60 3.36
CA LEU A 119 -19.99 1.30 4.49
C LEU A 119 -19.67 2.79 4.45
N MET A 120 -18.44 3.14 4.17
CA MET A 120 -18.01 4.54 4.15
C MET A 120 -18.61 5.31 2.96
N MET A 121 -18.71 4.67 1.80
CA MET A 121 -19.24 5.31 0.60
C MET A 121 -20.76 5.41 0.59
N ASN A 122 -21.45 4.44 1.20
CA ASN A 122 -22.90 4.44 1.27
C ASN A 122 -23.46 5.26 2.45
N GLY A 123 -22.59 5.86 3.24
CA GLY A 123 -23.00 6.67 4.38
C GLY A 123 -23.53 5.91 5.58
N THR A 124 -23.67 4.58 5.49
CA THR A 124 -24.24 3.76 6.56
C THR A 124 -23.45 3.89 7.86
N TYR A 125 -22.12 3.83 7.75
CA TYR A 125 -21.24 3.99 8.91
C TYR A 125 -21.30 5.41 9.48
N GLY A 126 -21.35 6.41 8.60
CA GLY A 126 -21.45 7.80 9.01
C GLY A 126 -22.79 8.13 9.68
N ASP A 127 -23.85 7.48 9.25
CA ASP A 127 -25.20 7.69 9.79
C ASP A 127 -25.37 7.13 11.21
N LEU A 128 -24.45 6.26 11.63
CA LEU A 128 -24.47 5.69 12.98
C LEU A 128 -23.80 6.57 14.03
N LYS A 129 -23.29 7.70 13.63
CA LYS A 129 -22.65 8.65 14.56
C LYS A 129 -23.66 9.40 15.40
#